data_953c0d0ce8ef08d9fe805d1aaefcb338
#
_entry.id   953c0d0ce8ef08d9fe805d1aaefcb338
#
_cell.length_a   1.000
_cell.length_b   1.000
_cell.length_c   1.000
_cell.angle_alpha   90.00
_cell.angle_beta   90.00
_cell.angle_gamma   90.00
#
_symmetry.space_group_name_H-M   'P 1'
#
loop_
_entity.id
_entity.type
_entity.pdbx_description
1 polymer ?
#
loop_
_entity_poly.entity_id
_entity_poly.type
_entity_poly.pdbx_seq_one_letter_code
_entity_poly.pdbx_strand_id
1 'polypeptide(L)'
;MIHLITYGDTEFEESKKRLCKQADNLGWFDIILSYGPEDIDADFKEQFKHILELPQSCRYSIWKPYIINKRLNEMQDDDILLYLDAGCYINPNGFGRYIEYIDLLNNSNKGCISFSMSNHIEKKWTCKEIFEYFNIYEDGDIVNTGQILSGIIMLKKNTNSIHIIDLWLRTLYNNSKLFTDNFNENQRVEYIENKHDQSIFSVISKLYNTILLEDETIFDDGFGCDKSTKYPFWETRIIL
;
A
#
# COMPACT_ATOMS: atom_id res chain seq x y z
N MET A 1 18.73 0.96 8.55
CA MET A 1 18.67 -0.16 7.57
C MET A 1 17.49 0.02 6.62
N ILE A 2 17.56 -0.60 5.44
CA ILE A 2 16.46 -0.57 4.46
C ILE A 2 15.90 -1.99 4.31
N HIS A 3 14.61 -2.12 4.58
CA HIS A 3 13.88 -3.39 4.56
C HIS A 3 12.94 -3.42 3.37
N LEU A 4 12.95 -4.52 2.61
CA LEU A 4 11.91 -4.82 1.63
C LEU A 4 11.03 -5.95 2.17
N ILE A 5 9.73 -5.76 2.10
CA ILE A 5 8.76 -6.82 2.37
C ILE A 5 7.77 -6.97 1.21
N THR A 6 7.33 -8.18 0.98
CA THR A 6 6.23 -8.53 0.07
C THR A 6 5.35 -9.59 0.69
N TYR A 7 4.13 -9.73 0.20
CA TYR A 7 3.21 -10.80 0.61
C TYR A 7 2.54 -11.43 -0.60
N GLY A 8 2.24 -12.70 -0.50
CA GLY A 8 1.40 -13.44 -1.44
C GLY A 8 1.11 -14.83 -0.90
N ASP A 9 -0.06 -15.35 -1.25
CA ASP A 9 -0.43 -16.74 -1.01
C ASP A 9 0.20 -17.68 -2.05
N THR A 10 -0.30 -18.91 -2.14
CA THR A 10 0.22 -19.92 -3.09
C THR A 10 0.11 -19.50 -4.56
N GLU A 11 -0.89 -18.68 -4.93
CA GLU A 11 -1.04 -18.22 -6.32
C GLU A 11 0.05 -17.19 -6.68
N PHE A 12 0.59 -16.48 -5.70
CA PHE A 12 1.63 -15.46 -5.88
C PHE A 12 3.05 -15.95 -5.53
N GLU A 13 3.23 -17.25 -5.24
CA GLU A 13 4.51 -17.78 -4.77
C GLU A 13 5.67 -17.50 -5.74
N GLU A 14 5.48 -17.75 -7.04
CA GLU A 14 6.51 -17.50 -8.05
C GLU A 14 6.75 -16.00 -8.26
N SER A 15 5.70 -15.19 -8.16
CA SER A 15 5.82 -13.72 -8.22
C SER A 15 6.63 -13.16 -7.05
N LYS A 16 6.40 -13.66 -5.82
CA LYS A 16 7.22 -13.32 -4.65
C LYS A 16 8.69 -13.70 -4.84
N LYS A 17 8.96 -14.94 -5.29
CA LYS A 17 10.32 -15.41 -5.55
C LYS A 17 11.04 -14.55 -6.57
N ARG A 18 10.35 -14.20 -7.66
CA ARG A 18 10.88 -13.30 -8.68
C ARG A 18 11.25 -11.94 -8.10
N LEU A 19 10.33 -11.31 -7.35
CA LEU A 19 10.52 -9.98 -6.76
C LEU A 19 11.70 -9.99 -5.76
N CYS A 20 11.74 -10.97 -4.85
CA CYS A 20 12.84 -11.12 -3.90
C CYS A 20 14.19 -11.32 -4.59
N LYS A 21 14.23 -12.15 -5.64
CA LYS A 21 15.45 -12.35 -6.43
C LYS A 21 15.90 -11.08 -7.16
N GLN A 22 14.97 -10.27 -7.67
CA GLN A 22 15.31 -8.96 -8.23
C GLN A 22 15.93 -8.04 -7.19
N ALA A 23 15.32 -7.96 -6.01
CA ALA A 23 15.80 -7.15 -4.91
C ALA A 23 17.19 -7.57 -4.43
N ASP A 24 17.43 -8.87 -4.26
CA ASP A 24 18.71 -9.44 -3.85
C ASP A 24 19.82 -9.12 -4.86
N ASN A 25 19.55 -9.32 -6.15
CA ASN A 25 20.51 -9.02 -7.22
C ASN A 25 20.91 -7.54 -7.29
N LEU A 26 20.04 -6.63 -6.86
CA LEU A 26 20.31 -5.18 -6.91
C LEU A 26 21.14 -4.71 -5.71
N GLY A 27 21.07 -5.40 -4.58
CA GLY A 27 21.79 -5.02 -3.36
C GLY A 27 21.35 -3.66 -2.78
N TRP A 28 20.09 -3.25 -3.02
CA TRP A 28 19.56 -1.97 -2.51
C TRP A 28 19.00 -2.07 -1.10
N PHE A 29 18.77 -3.28 -0.62
CA PHE A 29 18.07 -3.60 0.63
C PHE A 29 18.97 -4.39 1.57
N ASP A 30 18.97 -4.04 2.84
CA ASP A 30 19.70 -4.77 3.89
C ASP A 30 18.96 -6.04 4.30
N ILE A 31 17.63 -6.01 4.26
CA ILE A 31 16.75 -7.12 4.65
C ILE A 31 15.64 -7.28 3.59
N ILE A 32 15.45 -8.50 3.13
CA ILE A 32 14.40 -8.87 2.17
C ILE A 32 13.57 -9.99 2.80
N LEU A 33 12.26 -9.77 2.98
CA LEU A 33 11.35 -10.74 3.56
C LEU A 33 10.15 -10.99 2.66
N SER A 34 9.82 -12.25 2.46
CA SER A 34 8.65 -12.72 1.74
C SER A 34 7.67 -13.33 2.74
N TYR A 35 6.52 -12.72 2.91
CA TYR A 35 5.46 -13.21 3.79
C TYR A 35 4.41 -14.03 3.03
N GLY A 36 3.76 -14.94 3.74
CA GLY A 36 2.65 -15.74 3.27
C GLY A 36 1.55 -15.90 4.31
N PRO A 37 0.53 -16.71 4.04
CA PRO A 37 -0.53 -17.00 5.01
C PRO A 37 -0.01 -17.60 6.31
N GLU A 38 1.13 -18.29 6.29
CA GLU A 38 1.80 -18.89 7.46
C GLU A 38 2.32 -17.83 8.45
N ASP A 39 2.65 -16.63 7.98
CA ASP A 39 3.20 -15.53 8.77
C ASP A 39 2.11 -14.70 9.48
N ILE A 40 0.84 -14.97 9.17
CA ILE A 40 -0.31 -14.37 9.83
C ILE A 40 -0.65 -15.16 11.09
N ASP A 41 -0.71 -14.47 12.22
CA ASP A 41 -0.97 -15.10 13.52
C ASP A 41 -2.36 -15.75 13.60
N ALA A 42 -2.48 -16.79 14.43
CA ALA A 42 -3.73 -17.57 14.57
C ALA A 42 -4.91 -16.72 15.04
N ASP A 43 -4.66 -15.78 15.97
CA ASP A 43 -5.70 -14.88 16.50
C ASP A 43 -6.26 -13.96 15.41
N PHE A 44 -5.40 -13.41 14.53
CA PHE A 44 -5.84 -12.62 13.39
C PHE A 44 -6.66 -13.46 12.42
N LYS A 45 -6.20 -14.68 12.10
CA LYS A 45 -6.92 -15.61 11.21
C LYS A 45 -8.30 -15.96 11.75
N GLU A 46 -8.41 -16.27 13.03
CA GLU A 46 -9.68 -16.61 13.65
C GLU A 46 -10.64 -15.41 13.69
N GLN A 47 -10.14 -14.22 14.05
CA GLN A 47 -10.94 -13.00 14.09
C GLN A 47 -11.51 -12.59 12.75
N PHE A 48 -10.70 -12.72 11.68
CA PHE A 48 -11.08 -12.31 10.31
C PHE A 48 -11.39 -13.48 9.39
N LYS A 49 -11.62 -14.68 9.95
CA LYS A 49 -11.96 -15.90 9.20
C LYS A 49 -13.10 -15.68 8.20
N HIS A 50 -14.14 -14.97 8.64
CA HIS A 50 -15.31 -14.64 7.83
C HIS A 50 -15.01 -13.80 6.57
N ILE A 51 -13.83 -13.15 6.50
CA ILE A 51 -13.35 -12.41 5.33
C ILE A 51 -12.31 -13.25 4.58
N LEU A 52 -11.37 -13.87 5.30
CA LEU A 52 -10.27 -14.64 4.70
C LEU A 52 -10.75 -15.88 3.93
N GLU A 53 -11.89 -16.45 4.32
CA GLU A 53 -12.52 -17.58 3.63
C GLU A 53 -13.40 -17.19 2.43
N LEU A 54 -13.59 -15.91 2.16
CA LEU A 54 -14.34 -15.47 0.98
C LEU A 54 -13.52 -15.70 -0.31
N PRO A 55 -14.19 -16.07 -1.42
CA PRO A 55 -13.50 -16.24 -2.72
C PRO A 55 -12.73 -15.01 -3.18
N GLN A 56 -13.15 -13.82 -2.73
CA GLN A 56 -12.52 -12.53 -3.04
C GLN A 56 -11.52 -12.06 -1.98
N SER A 57 -11.19 -12.89 -0.99
CA SER A 57 -10.35 -12.49 0.16
C SER A 57 -8.99 -11.91 -0.24
N CYS A 58 -8.38 -12.44 -1.31
CA CYS A 58 -7.12 -11.91 -1.85
C CYS A 58 -7.23 -10.47 -2.36
N ARG A 59 -8.42 -10.06 -2.88
CA ARG A 59 -8.67 -8.69 -3.35
C ARG A 59 -8.83 -7.69 -2.21
N TYR A 60 -9.27 -8.15 -1.04
CA TYR A 60 -9.52 -7.27 0.11
C TYR A 60 -8.26 -6.88 0.85
N SER A 61 -7.18 -7.65 0.70
CA SER A 61 -5.84 -7.38 1.23
C SER A 61 -5.82 -6.98 2.71
N ILE A 62 -6.72 -7.56 3.53
CA ILE A 62 -6.83 -7.21 4.96
C ILE A 62 -5.57 -7.55 5.75
N TRP A 63 -4.76 -8.47 5.26
CA TRP A 63 -3.46 -8.84 5.81
C TRP A 63 -2.41 -7.73 5.65
N LYS A 64 -2.57 -6.81 4.68
CA LYS A 64 -1.56 -5.80 4.33
C LYS A 64 -1.23 -4.86 5.51
N PRO A 65 -2.20 -4.17 6.13
CA PRO A 65 -1.90 -3.35 7.31
C PRO A 65 -1.30 -4.16 8.46
N TYR A 66 -1.69 -5.43 8.60
CA TYR A 66 -1.17 -6.31 9.64
C TYR A 66 0.32 -6.63 9.45
N ILE A 67 0.75 -7.11 8.28
CA ILE A 67 2.16 -7.47 8.04
C ILE A 67 3.07 -6.25 8.03
N ILE A 68 2.60 -5.11 7.52
CA ILE A 68 3.37 -3.86 7.54
C ILE A 68 3.53 -3.39 8.99
N ASN A 69 2.48 -3.42 9.80
CA ASN A 69 2.54 -3.07 11.22
C ASN A 69 3.47 -4.02 11.98
N LYS A 70 3.34 -5.33 11.77
CA LYS A 70 4.21 -6.35 12.38
C LYS A 70 5.68 -6.04 12.09
N ARG A 71 6.04 -5.83 10.80
CA ARG A 71 7.42 -5.53 10.44
C ARG A 71 7.90 -4.20 11.00
N LEU A 72 7.08 -3.17 10.94
CA LEU A 72 7.44 -1.84 11.46
C LEU A 72 7.76 -1.87 12.96
N ASN A 73 7.04 -2.72 13.74
CA ASN A 73 7.30 -2.88 15.17
C ASN A 73 8.63 -3.60 15.48
N GLU A 74 9.08 -4.48 14.59
CA GLU A 74 10.36 -5.23 14.73
C GLU A 74 11.60 -4.40 14.32
N MET A 75 11.42 -3.34 13.54
CA MET A 75 12.50 -2.49 13.03
C MET A 75 13.02 -1.53 14.11
N GLN A 76 14.22 -0.98 13.89
CA GLN A 76 14.73 0.12 14.71
C GLN A 76 14.14 1.47 14.23
N ASP A 77 14.12 2.45 15.12
CA ASP A 77 13.75 3.83 14.73
C ASP A 77 14.70 4.31 13.63
N ASP A 78 14.16 5.11 12.71
CA ASP A 78 14.82 5.61 11.50
C ASP A 78 15.14 4.56 10.42
N ASP A 79 14.88 3.27 10.62
CA ASP A 79 14.92 2.29 9.54
C ASP A 79 13.84 2.60 8.49
N ILE A 80 14.11 2.23 7.24
CA ILE A 80 13.19 2.42 6.13
C ILE A 80 12.57 1.08 5.74
N LEU A 81 11.26 1.06 5.57
CA LEU A 81 10.48 -0.07 5.11
C LEU A 81 9.91 0.22 3.72
N LEU A 82 10.16 -0.65 2.78
CA LEU A 82 9.48 -0.71 1.50
C LEU A 82 8.58 -1.94 1.46
N TYR A 83 7.27 -1.73 1.27
CA TYR A 83 6.33 -2.77 0.91
C TYR A 83 6.08 -2.70 -0.61
N LEU A 84 6.18 -3.85 -1.28
CA LEU A 84 5.80 -4.03 -2.69
C LEU A 84 4.82 -5.19 -2.81
N ASP A 85 3.70 -4.99 -3.51
CA ASP A 85 2.86 -6.11 -3.95
C ASP A 85 3.70 -7.10 -4.79
N ALA A 86 3.45 -8.40 -4.67
CA ALA A 86 4.26 -9.44 -5.32
C ALA A 86 4.31 -9.30 -6.85
N GLY A 87 3.28 -8.68 -7.44
CA GLY A 87 3.21 -8.37 -8.86
C GLY A 87 4.06 -7.18 -9.33
N CYS A 88 4.67 -6.41 -8.42
CA CYS A 88 5.52 -5.28 -8.77
C CYS A 88 6.84 -5.70 -9.43
N TYR A 89 7.48 -4.75 -10.11
CA TYR A 89 8.81 -4.92 -10.71
C TYR A 89 9.77 -3.85 -10.17
N ILE A 90 11.02 -4.24 -9.87
CA ILE A 90 12.06 -3.31 -9.47
C ILE A 90 12.95 -3.00 -10.69
N ASN A 91 12.89 -1.76 -11.15
CA ASN A 91 13.66 -1.31 -12.30
C ASN A 91 15.06 -0.84 -11.89
N PRO A 92 16.13 -1.54 -12.32
CA PRO A 92 17.51 -1.19 -11.94
C PRO A 92 17.92 0.22 -12.42
N ASN A 93 17.33 0.71 -13.52
CA ASN A 93 17.66 2.04 -14.05
C ASN A 93 17.09 3.18 -13.20
N GLY A 94 16.13 2.89 -12.32
CA GLY A 94 15.52 3.87 -11.40
C GLY A 94 16.33 4.15 -10.12
N PHE A 95 17.57 3.67 -10.00
CA PHE A 95 18.38 3.82 -8.78
C PHE A 95 18.53 5.28 -8.33
N GLY A 96 18.75 6.21 -9.26
CA GLY A 96 18.85 7.63 -8.90
C GLY A 96 17.59 8.14 -8.19
N ARG A 97 16.41 7.82 -8.72
CA ARG A 97 15.13 8.20 -8.09
C ARG A 97 14.87 7.46 -6.78
N TYR A 98 15.32 6.21 -6.66
CA TYR A 98 15.28 5.49 -5.40
C TYR A 98 16.05 6.20 -4.28
N ILE A 99 17.27 6.70 -4.56
CA ILE A 99 18.05 7.49 -3.59
C ILE A 99 17.31 8.78 -3.22
N GLU A 100 16.67 9.46 -4.17
CA GLU A 100 15.87 10.64 -3.88
C GLU A 100 14.69 10.33 -2.94
N TYR A 101 14.02 9.16 -3.06
CA TYR A 101 12.99 8.75 -2.11
C TYR A 101 13.54 8.55 -0.70
N ILE A 102 14.72 7.93 -0.57
CA ILE A 102 15.40 7.76 0.71
C ILE A 102 15.71 9.14 1.33
N ASP A 103 16.20 10.07 0.52
CA ASP A 103 16.52 11.43 0.98
C ASP A 103 15.25 12.20 1.41
N LEU A 104 14.14 12.08 0.66
CA LEU A 104 12.85 12.66 1.04
C LEU A 104 12.37 12.15 2.40
N LEU A 105 12.47 10.83 2.64
CA LEU A 105 12.12 10.24 3.94
C LEU A 105 13.04 10.71 5.06
N ASN A 106 14.35 10.79 4.80
CA ASN A 106 15.34 11.18 5.82
C ASN A 106 15.23 12.66 6.20
N ASN A 107 14.85 13.52 5.27
CA ASN A 107 14.74 14.95 5.47
C ASN A 107 13.32 15.42 5.88
N SER A 108 12.41 14.49 6.21
CA SER A 108 11.03 14.81 6.55
C SER A 108 10.56 14.05 7.80
N ASN A 109 9.76 14.70 8.65
CA ASN A 109 9.08 14.02 9.77
C ASN A 109 7.81 13.30 9.32
N LYS A 110 7.40 13.43 8.05
CA LYS A 110 6.16 12.84 7.53
C LYS A 110 6.20 11.31 7.52
N GLY A 111 7.37 10.71 7.38
CA GLY A 111 7.62 9.27 7.56
C GLY A 111 6.98 8.34 6.53
N CYS A 112 6.25 8.85 5.55
CA CYS A 112 5.61 8.05 4.51
C CYS A 112 5.62 8.78 3.18
N ILE A 113 6.02 8.09 2.10
CA ILE A 113 5.83 8.53 0.71
C ILE A 113 4.55 7.90 0.18
N SER A 114 3.73 8.71 -0.46
CA SER A 114 2.45 8.34 -1.07
C SER A 114 2.41 8.77 -2.54
N PHE A 115 2.04 7.83 -3.43
CA PHE A 115 1.88 8.08 -4.86
C PHE A 115 0.41 8.35 -5.18
N SER A 116 0.10 9.53 -5.71
CA SER A 116 -1.26 9.96 -6.03
C SER A 116 -1.59 9.70 -7.49
N MET A 117 -2.59 8.86 -7.71
CA MET A 117 -3.12 8.51 -9.03
C MET A 117 -4.14 9.58 -9.48
N SER A 118 -3.69 10.63 -10.15
CA SER A 118 -4.52 11.78 -10.54
C SER A 118 -5.78 11.40 -11.35
N ASN A 119 -5.73 10.32 -12.12
CA ASN A 119 -6.86 9.82 -12.91
C ASN A 119 -7.86 8.96 -12.11
N HIS A 120 -7.50 8.55 -10.88
CA HIS A 120 -8.34 7.76 -9.97
C HIS A 120 -8.89 8.63 -8.84
N ILE A 121 -9.83 9.52 -9.18
CA ILE A 121 -10.42 10.45 -8.20
C ILE A 121 -11.08 9.69 -7.06
N GLU A 122 -10.72 10.03 -5.81
CA GLU A 122 -11.08 9.34 -4.57
C GLU A 122 -12.57 8.96 -4.50
N LYS A 123 -13.48 9.91 -4.77
CA LYS A 123 -14.95 9.69 -4.70
C LYS A 123 -15.49 8.63 -5.65
N LYS A 124 -14.73 8.25 -6.69
CA LYS A 124 -15.10 7.19 -7.63
C LYS A 124 -14.69 5.81 -7.16
N TRP A 125 -13.64 5.73 -6.33
CA TRP A 125 -12.96 4.49 -5.96
C TRP A 125 -12.94 4.22 -4.46
N THR A 126 -13.70 5.02 -3.68
CA THR A 126 -13.86 4.88 -2.23
C THR A 126 -15.33 4.99 -1.87
N CYS A 127 -15.86 3.99 -1.15
CA CYS A 127 -17.23 4.00 -0.71
C CYS A 127 -17.49 5.12 0.31
N LYS A 128 -18.72 5.63 0.37
CA LYS A 128 -19.08 6.74 1.26
C LYS A 128 -18.88 6.40 2.73
N GLU A 129 -19.05 5.14 3.11
CA GLU A 129 -18.92 4.66 4.48
C GLU A 129 -17.50 4.86 5.03
N ILE A 130 -16.47 4.82 4.17
CA ILE A 130 -15.09 5.16 4.55
C ILE A 130 -14.99 6.65 4.86
N PHE A 131 -15.56 7.52 4.04
CA PHE A 131 -15.56 8.96 4.30
C PHE A 131 -16.33 9.31 5.58
N GLU A 132 -17.49 8.69 5.80
CA GLU A 132 -18.29 8.84 7.03
C GLU A 132 -17.49 8.39 8.26
N TYR A 133 -16.80 7.25 8.19
CA TYR A 133 -15.98 6.72 9.28
C TYR A 133 -14.86 7.69 9.70
N PHE A 134 -14.25 8.37 8.74
CA PHE A 134 -13.20 9.36 8.99
C PHE A 134 -13.71 10.80 9.13
N ASN A 135 -15.03 11.03 9.18
CA ASN A 135 -15.66 12.35 9.25
C ASN A 135 -15.24 13.29 8.11
N ILE A 136 -15.11 12.76 6.89
CA ILE A 136 -14.75 13.53 5.70
C ILE A 136 -16.03 13.98 5.01
N TYR A 137 -16.14 15.29 4.76
CA TYR A 137 -17.28 15.88 4.06
C TYR A 137 -17.27 15.52 2.57
N GLU A 138 -18.46 15.34 1.99
CA GLU A 138 -18.65 14.93 0.61
C GLU A 138 -18.14 15.92 -0.44
N ASP A 139 -18.06 17.20 -0.11
CA ASP A 139 -17.56 18.30 -0.93
C ASP A 139 -16.13 18.72 -0.58
N GLY A 140 -15.51 18.02 0.37
CA GLY A 140 -14.15 18.32 0.83
C GLY A 140 -13.06 18.05 -0.22
N ASP A 141 -11.89 18.64 0.01
CA ASP A 141 -10.74 18.50 -0.91
C ASP A 141 -10.32 17.02 -1.10
N ILE A 142 -10.33 16.22 -0.02
CA ILE A 142 -9.89 14.82 -0.06
C ILE A 142 -10.66 14.02 -1.12
N VAL A 143 -11.98 14.16 -1.18
CA VAL A 143 -12.85 13.37 -2.08
C VAL A 143 -12.63 13.69 -3.56
N ASN A 144 -12.09 14.86 -3.87
CA ASN A 144 -11.86 15.35 -5.23
C ASN A 144 -10.39 15.20 -5.70
N THR A 145 -9.51 14.65 -4.89
CA THR A 145 -8.12 14.37 -5.27
C THR A 145 -7.90 12.94 -5.73
N GLY A 146 -6.76 12.67 -6.37
CA GLY A 146 -6.38 11.32 -6.78
C GLY A 146 -6.23 10.37 -5.61
N GLN A 147 -6.65 9.12 -5.75
CA GLN A 147 -6.47 8.07 -4.74
C GLN A 147 -4.98 7.74 -4.58
N ILE A 148 -4.56 7.43 -3.37
CA ILE A 148 -3.19 7.00 -3.07
C ILE A 148 -3.05 5.50 -3.32
N LEU A 149 -2.00 5.12 -4.03
CA LEU A 149 -1.66 3.73 -4.29
C LEU A 149 -1.24 3.01 -3.00
N SER A 150 -1.68 1.75 -2.82
CA SER A 150 -1.27 0.87 -1.71
C SER A 150 -0.40 -0.33 -2.13
N GLY A 151 -0.15 -0.50 -3.43
CA GLY A 151 0.71 -1.56 -3.94
C GLY A 151 2.21 -1.31 -3.73
N ILE A 152 2.59 -0.04 -3.52
CA ILE A 152 3.96 0.41 -3.25
C ILE A 152 3.91 1.43 -2.12
N ILE A 153 4.46 1.06 -0.96
CA ILE A 153 4.46 1.91 0.25
C ILE A 153 5.88 2.03 0.77
N MET A 154 6.37 3.26 0.92
CA MET A 154 7.67 3.53 1.52
C MET A 154 7.50 4.29 2.84
N LEU A 155 8.07 3.74 3.91
CA LEU A 155 7.97 4.27 5.26
C LEU A 155 9.35 4.43 5.88
N LYS A 156 9.60 5.54 6.57
CA LYS A 156 10.66 5.64 7.58
C LYS A 156 10.02 5.44 8.93
N LYS A 157 10.53 4.52 9.75
CA LYS A 157 10.00 4.28 11.09
C LYS A 157 10.16 5.52 11.96
N ASN A 158 9.06 6.21 12.20
CA ASN A 158 8.93 7.34 13.11
C ASN A 158 7.50 7.41 13.68
N THR A 159 7.24 8.34 14.57
CA THR A 159 5.93 8.48 15.22
C THR A 159 4.77 8.62 14.20
N ASN A 160 4.97 9.36 13.09
CA ASN A 160 3.89 9.57 12.12
C ASN A 160 3.60 8.31 11.29
N SER A 161 4.62 7.64 10.77
CA SER A 161 4.44 6.40 10.01
C SER A 161 3.85 5.28 10.86
N ILE A 162 4.29 5.13 12.12
CA ILE A 162 3.71 4.20 13.08
C ILE A 162 2.22 4.51 13.28
N HIS A 163 1.87 5.79 13.46
CA HIS A 163 0.48 6.20 13.64
C HIS A 163 -0.40 5.91 12.42
N ILE A 164 0.10 6.19 11.21
CA ILE A 164 -0.61 5.90 9.94
C ILE A 164 -0.92 4.39 9.83
N ILE A 165 0.08 3.54 10.02
CA ILE A 165 -0.08 2.09 9.86
C ILE A 165 -0.93 1.49 11.00
N ASP A 166 -0.76 1.95 12.22
CA ASP A 166 -1.58 1.53 13.35
C ASP A 166 -3.06 1.94 13.18
N LEU A 167 -3.32 3.16 12.68
CA LEU A 167 -4.69 3.59 12.37
C LEU A 167 -5.31 2.75 11.26
N TRP A 168 -4.55 2.40 10.20
CA TRP A 168 -5.02 1.53 9.14
C TRP A 168 -5.40 0.16 9.68
N LEU A 169 -4.53 -0.44 10.50
CA LEU A 169 -4.80 -1.73 11.15
C LEU A 169 -5.99 -1.64 12.13
N ARG A 170 -6.05 -0.59 12.98
CA ARG A 170 -7.19 -0.39 13.89
C ARG A 170 -8.51 -0.19 13.15
N THR A 171 -8.51 0.44 11.99
CA THR A 171 -9.72 0.55 11.16
C THR A 171 -10.25 -0.83 10.78
N LEU A 172 -9.37 -1.77 10.44
CA LEU A 172 -9.75 -3.16 10.17
C LEU A 172 -10.41 -3.82 11.40
N TYR A 173 -9.80 -3.68 12.56
CA TYR A 173 -10.34 -4.26 13.80
C TYR A 173 -11.68 -3.64 14.23
N ASN A 174 -11.84 -2.34 14.03
CA ASN A 174 -13.05 -1.61 14.44
C ASN A 174 -14.20 -1.77 13.45
N ASN A 175 -13.93 -1.84 12.15
CA ASN A 175 -14.93 -1.95 11.10
C ASN A 175 -14.39 -2.66 9.85
N SER A 176 -14.23 -3.97 9.93
CA SER A 176 -13.69 -4.80 8.85
C SER A 176 -14.53 -4.77 7.56
N LYS A 177 -15.81 -4.36 7.65
CA LYS A 177 -16.69 -4.23 6.47
C LYS A 177 -16.18 -3.19 5.48
N LEU A 178 -15.45 -2.17 5.94
CA LEU A 178 -14.85 -1.13 5.08
C LEU A 178 -13.79 -1.69 4.12
N PHE A 179 -13.23 -2.85 4.45
CA PHE A 179 -12.25 -3.57 3.62
C PHE A 179 -12.88 -4.54 2.62
N THR A 180 -14.21 -4.62 2.55
CA THR A 180 -14.95 -5.58 1.72
C THR A 180 -15.95 -4.85 0.82
N ASP A 181 -16.69 -5.62 0.01
CA ASP A 181 -17.80 -5.08 -0.80
C ASP A 181 -19.14 -5.06 -0.01
N ASN A 182 -19.09 -5.32 1.30
CA ASN A 182 -20.28 -5.38 2.15
C ASN A 182 -20.61 -4.02 2.77
N PHE A 183 -21.06 -3.09 1.96
CA PHE A 183 -21.46 -1.72 2.31
C PHE A 183 -22.83 -1.34 1.72
N ASN A 184 -23.34 -0.16 2.10
CA ASN A 184 -24.66 0.31 1.70
C ASN A 184 -24.75 0.49 0.17
N GLU A 185 -25.88 0.12 -0.43
CA GLU A 185 -26.15 0.28 -1.87
C GLU A 185 -26.29 1.75 -2.32
N ASN A 186 -26.62 2.67 -1.39
CA ASN A 186 -26.83 4.10 -1.69
C ASN A 186 -25.48 4.85 -1.78
N GLN A 187 -24.69 4.53 -2.77
CA GLN A 187 -23.43 5.22 -3.06
C GLN A 187 -23.66 6.50 -3.89
N ARG A 188 -22.60 7.34 -4.02
CA ARG A 188 -22.63 8.53 -4.89
C ARG A 188 -22.83 8.15 -6.34
N VAL A 189 -23.38 9.07 -7.12
CA VAL A 189 -23.65 8.86 -8.56
C VAL A 189 -22.35 8.55 -9.33
N GLU A 190 -21.23 9.16 -8.94
CA GLU A 190 -19.94 8.97 -9.60
C GLU A 190 -19.17 7.74 -9.10
N TYR A 191 -19.64 7.08 -8.04
CA TYR A 191 -18.99 5.90 -7.48
C TYR A 191 -18.96 4.74 -8.47
N ILE A 192 -17.80 4.09 -8.58
CA ILE A 192 -17.58 2.95 -9.47
C ILE A 192 -17.42 1.67 -8.63
N GLU A 193 -16.44 1.65 -7.74
CA GLU A 193 -16.17 0.53 -6.83
C GLU A 193 -15.28 0.97 -5.66
N ASN A 194 -15.27 0.19 -4.59
CA ASN A 194 -14.33 0.37 -3.48
C ASN A 194 -13.01 -0.34 -3.77
N LYS A 195 -11.90 0.31 -3.48
CA LYS A 195 -10.55 -0.29 -3.59
C LYS A 195 -10.04 -0.83 -2.24
N HIS A 196 -10.96 -1.16 -1.35
CA HIS A 196 -10.74 -1.90 -0.11
C HIS A 196 -9.62 -1.32 0.77
N ASP A 197 -8.54 -2.07 0.96
CA ASP A 197 -7.35 -1.66 1.72
C ASP A 197 -6.79 -0.32 1.23
N GLN A 198 -6.70 -0.14 -0.09
CA GLN A 198 -6.18 1.07 -0.72
C GLN A 198 -7.04 2.30 -0.44
N SER A 199 -8.37 2.16 -0.48
CA SER A 199 -9.29 3.28 -0.19
C SER A 199 -9.07 3.82 1.22
N ILE A 200 -8.89 2.94 2.19
CA ILE A 200 -8.65 3.32 3.59
C ILE A 200 -7.26 3.93 3.75
N PHE A 201 -6.23 3.27 3.19
CA PHE A 201 -4.85 3.79 3.22
C PHE A 201 -4.75 5.17 2.57
N SER A 202 -5.44 5.38 1.44
CA SER A 202 -5.48 6.66 0.72
C SER A 202 -6.03 7.78 1.59
N VAL A 203 -7.18 7.56 2.22
CA VAL A 203 -7.81 8.54 3.11
C VAL A 203 -6.90 8.87 4.30
N ILE A 204 -6.35 7.86 4.97
CA ILE A 204 -5.44 8.05 6.10
C ILE A 204 -4.20 8.83 5.67
N SER A 205 -3.57 8.48 4.55
CA SER A 205 -2.38 9.16 4.03
C SER A 205 -2.59 10.65 3.80
N LYS A 206 -3.78 11.05 3.33
CA LYS A 206 -4.15 12.46 3.13
C LYS A 206 -4.43 13.18 4.43
N LEU A 207 -5.08 12.53 5.39
CA LEU A 207 -5.37 13.10 6.71
C LEU A 207 -4.09 13.37 7.52
N TYR A 208 -3.08 12.51 7.37
CA TYR A 208 -1.82 12.61 8.13
C TYR A 208 -0.65 13.17 7.32
N ASN A 209 -0.96 13.87 6.23
CA ASN A 209 -0.03 14.72 5.49
C ASN A 209 1.29 14.01 5.13
N THR A 210 1.21 12.89 4.44
CA THR A 210 2.38 12.16 3.93
C THR A 210 3.17 12.98 2.90
N ILE A 211 4.35 12.51 2.49
CA ILE A 211 5.09 13.08 1.36
C ILE A 211 4.34 12.67 0.09
N LEU A 212 3.55 13.60 -0.45
CA LEU A 212 2.73 13.32 -1.62
C LEU A 212 3.53 13.56 -2.89
N LEU A 213 3.63 12.53 -3.72
CA LEU A 213 4.20 12.57 -5.07
C LEU A 213 3.09 12.25 -6.09
N GLU A 214 3.25 12.75 -7.32
CA GLU A 214 2.47 12.22 -8.43
C GLU A 214 2.77 10.73 -8.62
N ASP A 215 1.88 10.00 -9.30
CA ASP A 215 2.10 8.58 -9.55
C ASP A 215 3.31 8.38 -10.48
N GLU A 216 4.33 7.76 -9.91
CA GLU A 216 5.60 7.39 -10.57
C GLU A 216 5.70 5.86 -10.74
N THR A 217 4.58 5.13 -10.64
CA THR A 217 4.55 3.67 -10.53
C THR A 217 3.72 2.99 -11.62
N ILE A 218 2.76 3.72 -12.22
CA ILE A 218 1.92 3.27 -13.33
C ILE A 218 2.09 4.25 -14.50
N PHE A 219 2.20 3.74 -15.73
CA PHE A 219 2.52 4.53 -16.90
C PHE A 219 1.55 4.21 -18.05
N ASP A 220 0.89 5.24 -18.59
CA ASP A 220 -0.07 5.10 -19.70
C ASP A 220 0.60 4.54 -20.96
N ASP A 221 1.87 4.90 -21.20
CA ASP A 221 2.69 4.43 -22.32
C ASP A 221 3.28 3.03 -22.08
N GLY A 222 2.94 2.40 -20.95
CA GLY A 222 3.45 1.09 -20.54
C GLY A 222 4.83 1.13 -19.87
N PHE A 223 5.24 -0.05 -19.38
CA PHE A 223 6.50 -0.23 -18.69
C PHE A 223 7.66 -0.39 -19.67
N GLY A 224 8.82 0.21 -19.35
CA GLY A 224 10.00 0.21 -20.23
C GLY A 224 10.06 1.39 -21.21
N CYS A 225 9.07 2.29 -21.22
CA CYS A 225 9.12 3.54 -21.97
C CYS A 225 10.11 4.54 -21.34
N ASP A 226 10.51 5.57 -22.09
CA ASP A 226 11.47 6.58 -21.61
C ASP A 226 11.07 7.25 -20.30
N LYS A 227 9.76 7.42 -20.08
CA LYS A 227 9.23 7.97 -18.83
C LYS A 227 9.41 7.00 -17.67
N SER A 228 9.01 5.75 -17.83
CA SER A 228 9.01 4.74 -16.75
C SER A 228 10.42 4.31 -16.35
N THR A 229 11.41 4.32 -17.27
CA THR A 229 12.80 3.90 -17.00
C THR A 229 13.51 4.72 -15.92
N LYS A 230 13.01 5.90 -15.59
CA LYS A 230 13.57 6.78 -14.55
C LYS A 230 13.15 6.36 -13.13
N TYR A 231 12.10 5.55 -13.00
CA TYR A 231 11.48 5.24 -11.72
C TYR A 231 11.77 3.82 -11.27
N PRO A 232 12.05 3.61 -9.96
CA PRO A 232 12.56 2.34 -9.45
C PRO A 232 11.51 1.25 -9.31
N PHE A 233 10.25 1.60 -9.05
CA PHE A 233 9.21 0.64 -8.69
C PHE A 233 8.02 0.76 -9.63
N TRP A 234 7.65 -0.37 -10.26
CA TRP A 234 6.55 -0.42 -11.22
C TRP A 234 5.44 -1.33 -10.73
N GLU A 235 4.23 -0.83 -10.69
CA GLU A 235 2.99 -1.56 -10.38
C GLU A 235 2.55 -2.40 -11.59
N THR A 236 3.33 -3.41 -11.95
CA THR A 236 3.13 -4.18 -13.20
C THR A 236 2.04 -5.24 -13.11
N ARG A 237 1.63 -5.63 -11.90
CA ARG A 237 0.64 -6.69 -11.64
C ARG A 237 0.96 -8.02 -12.32
N ILE A 238 2.26 -8.35 -12.44
CA ILE A 238 2.71 -9.63 -13.02
C ILE A 238 2.37 -10.75 -12.04
N ILE A 239 1.57 -11.72 -12.52
CA ILE A 239 1.30 -12.98 -11.85
C ILE A 239 2.01 -14.07 -12.67
N LEU A 240 2.85 -14.91 -12.02
CA LEU A 240 3.61 -16.00 -12.62
C LEU A 240 3.13 -17.35 -12.11
#